data_61df3fc3904a662a62209dc1f10333c2
#
_entry.id   61df3fc3904a662a62209dc1f10333c2
#
_cell.length_a   1.000
_cell.length_b   1.000
_cell.length_c   1.000
_cell.angle_alpha   90.00
_cell.angle_beta   90.00
_cell.angle_gamma   90.00
#
_symmetry.space_group_name_H-M   'P 1'
#
loop_
_entity.id
_entity.type
_entity.pdbx_description
1 polymer ?
#
loop_
_entity_poly.entity_id
_entity_poly.type
_entity_poly.pdbx_seq_one_letter_code
_entity_poly.pdbx_strand_id
1 'polypeptide(L)'
;MRHFTAVELKTHLASVAEAESPPPLLLDVREPWEFEKCHLENSVLIPMRQIPEQAAHLKHDQETIVICHHGIRSRQVAQYLESLGFTNLINLTGGVEAWAQDIEPGMKRY
;
A
#
# COMPACT_ATOMS: atom_id res chain seq x y z
N MET A 1 8.36 10.93 1.49
CA MET A 1 7.34 9.90 1.80
C MET A 1 6.29 10.49 2.72
N ARG A 2 5.03 10.28 2.38
CA ARG A 2 3.91 10.63 3.26
C ARG A 2 3.45 9.39 4.03
N HIS A 3 2.65 9.59 5.05
CA HIS A 3 2.06 8.51 5.84
C HIS A 3 0.56 8.74 5.95
N PHE A 4 -0.23 7.72 5.64
CA PHE A 4 -1.68 7.74 5.86
C PHE A 4 -2.06 6.70 6.90
N THR A 5 -2.98 7.06 7.79
CA THR A 5 -3.70 6.07 8.59
C THR A 5 -4.73 5.35 7.70
N ALA A 6 -5.33 4.28 8.20
CA ALA A 6 -6.39 3.60 7.46
C ALA A 6 -7.55 4.55 7.13
N VAL A 7 -7.96 5.36 8.09
CA VAL A 7 -9.05 6.34 7.89
C VAL A 7 -8.66 7.38 6.84
N GLU A 8 -7.44 7.89 6.89
CA GLU A 8 -6.96 8.85 5.90
C GLU A 8 -6.91 8.25 4.49
N LEU A 9 -6.48 6.98 4.37
CA LEU A 9 -6.47 6.29 3.09
C LEU A 9 -7.89 6.12 2.56
N LYS A 10 -8.82 5.70 3.41
CA LYS A 10 -10.23 5.56 3.01
C LYS A 10 -10.78 6.87 2.45
N THR A 11 -10.55 7.97 3.15
CA THR A 11 -10.98 9.30 2.73
C THR A 11 -10.33 9.70 1.39
N HIS A 12 -9.03 9.43 1.25
CA HIS A 12 -8.29 9.74 0.04
C HIS A 12 -8.83 8.97 -1.18
N LEU A 13 -9.07 7.67 -1.01
CA LEU A 13 -9.60 6.84 -2.10
C LEU A 13 -11.00 7.29 -2.53
N ALA A 14 -11.84 7.66 -1.58
CA ALA A 14 -13.17 8.19 -1.88
C ALA A 14 -13.09 9.52 -2.65
N SER A 15 -12.17 10.40 -2.25
CA SER A 15 -11.94 11.69 -2.89
C SER A 15 -11.45 11.53 -4.33
N VAL A 16 -10.52 10.60 -4.56
CA VAL A 16 -9.99 10.29 -5.89
C VAL A 16 -11.10 9.74 -6.80
N ALA A 17 -11.92 8.84 -6.29
CA ALA A 17 -13.03 8.26 -7.04
C ALA A 17 -14.08 9.31 -7.40
N GLU A 18 -14.42 10.19 -6.46
CA GLU A 18 -15.39 11.26 -6.66
C GLU A 18 -14.92 12.27 -7.70
N ALA A 19 -13.63 12.57 -7.72
CA ALA A 19 -13.02 13.47 -8.68
C ALA A 19 -12.76 12.80 -10.04
N GLU A 20 -13.04 11.51 -10.16
CA GLU A 20 -12.73 10.70 -11.36
C GLU A 20 -11.25 10.79 -11.75
N SER A 21 -10.38 11.00 -10.77
CA SER A 21 -8.93 11.01 -10.96
C SER A 21 -8.39 9.59 -11.06
N PRO A 22 -7.23 9.40 -11.71
CA PRO A 22 -6.61 8.08 -11.74
C PRO A 22 -6.35 7.56 -10.32
N PRO A 23 -6.73 6.31 -10.03
CA PRO A 23 -6.50 5.75 -8.70
C PRO A 23 -5.01 5.54 -8.42
N PRO A 24 -4.58 5.65 -7.16
CA PRO A 24 -3.21 5.31 -6.81
C PRO A 24 -2.97 3.80 -6.96
N LEU A 25 -1.72 3.42 -7.11
CA LEU A 25 -1.32 2.01 -7.01
C LEU A 25 -1.34 1.61 -5.54
N LEU A 26 -2.09 0.57 -5.20
CA LEU A 26 -2.08 -0.03 -3.87
C LEU A 26 -1.11 -1.21 -3.92
N LEU A 27 0.10 -1.03 -3.41
CA LEU A 27 1.20 -1.99 -3.51
C LEU A 27 1.36 -2.76 -2.21
N ASP A 28 0.94 -4.02 -2.21
CA ASP A 28 1.06 -4.91 -1.06
C ASP A 28 2.39 -5.66 -1.15
N VAL A 29 3.23 -5.51 -0.13
CA VAL A 29 4.58 -6.08 -0.13
C VAL A 29 4.73 -7.28 0.81
N ARG A 30 3.60 -7.85 1.24
CA ARG A 30 3.57 -9.01 2.12
C ARG A 30 3.88 -10.30 1.34
N GLU A 31 3.87 -11.43 2.04
CA GLU A 31 4.02 -12.73 1.42
C GLU A 31 2.70 -13.19 0.77
N PRO A 32 2.75 -14.07 -0.24
CA PRO A 32 1.54 -14.56 -0.91
C PRO A 32 0.48 -15.12 0.02
N TRP A 33 0.88 -15.87 1.07
CA TRP A 33 -0.08 -16.45 2.00
C TRP A 33 -0.81 -15.38 2.82
N GLU A 34 -0.14 -14.27 3.12
CA GLU A 34 -0.76 -13.13 3.82
C GLU A 34 -1.80 -12.47 2.93
N PHE A 35 -1.44 -12.22 1.68
CA PHE A 35 -2.32 -11.61 0.69
C PHE A 35 -3.56 -12.47 0.44
N GLU A 36 -3.39 -13.77 0.38
CA GLU A 36 -4.48 -14.71 0.21
C GLU A 36 -5.44 -14.71 1.40
N LYS A 37 -4.92 -14.52 2.61
CA LYS A 37 -5.75 -14.41 3.83
C LYS A 37 -6.69 -13.23 3.77
N CYS A 38 -6.17 -12.07 3.40
CA CYS A 38 -6.92 -10.83 3.28
C CYS A 38 -6.06 -9.80 2.56
N HIS A 39 -6.69 -8.91 1.83
CA HIS A 39 -6.01 -7.78 1.20
C HIS A 39 -7.04 -6.69 0.86
N LEU A 40 -6.55 -5.47 0.67
CA LEU A 40 -7.40 -4.37 0.24
C LEU A 40 -7.86 -4.61 -1.19
N GLU A 41 -9.09 -4.26 -1.48
CA GLU A 41 -9.63 -4.32 -2.83
C GLU A 41 -8.75 -3.51 -3.79
N ASN A 42 -8.49 -4.06 -4.96
CA ASN A 42 -7.66 -3.46 -6.02
C ASN A 42 -6.16 -3.37 -5.67
N SER A 43 -5.71 -3.97 -4.58
CA SER A 43 -4.28 -4.00 -4.28
C SER A 43 -3.57 -5.04 -5.16
N VAL A 44 -2.29 -4.76 -5.42
CA VAL A 44 -1.42 -5.59 -6.24
C VAL A 44 -0.30 -6.13 -5.36
N LEU A 45 -0.06 -7.43 -5.42
CA LEU A 45 0.97 -8.07 -4.62
C LEU A 45 2.31 -8.08 -5.35
N ILE A 46 3.32 -7.48 -4.73
CA ILE A 46 4.72 -7.69 -5.09
C ILE A 46 5.46 -7.91 -3.78
N PRO A 47 5.77 -9.17 -3.43
CA PRO A 47 6.46 -9.46 -2.17
C PRO A 47 7.73 -8.64 -2.00
N MET A 48 8.01 -8.23 -0.77
CA MET A 48 9.13 -7.36 -0.45
C MET A 48 10.45 -7.79 -1.09
N ARG A 49 10.74 -9.10 -1.10
CA ARG A 49 11.97 -9.63 -1.68
C ARG A 49 12.06 -9.46 -3.20
N GLN A 50 10.93 -9.26 -3.87
CA GLN A 50 10.88 -9.09 -5.33
C GLN A 50 10.92 -7.62 -5.77
N ILE A 51 10.82 -6.70 -4.84
CA ILE A 51 10.78 -5.25 -5.16
C ILE A 51 12.01 -4.81 -5.95
N PRO A 52 13.25 -5.20 -5.62
CA PRO A 52 14.40 -4.75 -6.40
C PRO A 52 14.31 -5.10 -7.90
N GLU A 53 13.80 -6.30 -8.21
CA GLU A 53 13.63 -6.72 -9.60
C GLU A 53 12.45 -6.03 -10.28
N GLN A 54 11.36 -5.84 -9.54
CA GLN A 54 10.11 -5.33 -10.09
C GLN A 54 10.06 -3.80 -10.17
N ALA A 55 10.93 -3.10 -9.45
CA ALA A 55 10.91 -1.64 -9.40
C ALA A 55 11.04 -1.01 -10.79
N ALA A 56 11.76 -1.64 -11.71
CA ALA A 56 11.94 -1.13 -13.07
C ALA A 56 10.61 -1.09 -13.86
N HIS A 57 9.62 -1.85 -13.44
CA HIS A 57 8.31 -1.92 -14.09
C HIS A 57 7.29 -0.97 -13.47
N LEU A 58 7.67 -0.26 -12.41
CA LEU A 58 6.79 0.68 -11.72
C LEU A 58 7.09 2.10 -12.19
N LYS A 59 6.08 2.94 -12.19
CA LYS A 59 6.23 4.35 -12.57
C LYS A 59 6.69 5.17 -11.37
N HIS A 60 7.77 5.92 -11.55
CA HIS A 60 8.41 6.68 -10.47
C HIS A 60 7.55 7.81 -9.91
N ASP A 61 6.64 8.36 -10.71
CA ASP A 61 5.80 9.51 -10.32
C ASP A 61 4.36 9.11 -9.97
N GLN A 62 3.99 7.86 -10.18
CA GLN A 62 2.64 7.39 -9.84
C GLN A 62 2.47 7.37 -8.31
N GLU A 63 1.35 7.93 -7.83
CA GLU A 63 1.01 7.84 -6.42
C GLU A 63 0.88 6.37 -6.03
N THR A 64 1.67 5.94 -5.05
CA THR A 64 1.77 4.54 -4.63
C THR A 64 1.61 4.44 -3.12
N ILE A 65 0.60 3.69 -2.70
CA ILE A 65 0.37 3.38 -1.29
C ILE A 65 1.01 2.03 -1.02
N VAL A 66 2.03 2.00 -0.16
CA VAL A 66 2.75 0.76 0.16
C VAL A 66 2.14 0.15 1.42
N ILE A 67 1.79 -1.12 1.35
CA ILE A 67 0.96 -1.82 2.33
C ILE A 67 1.67 -3.07 2.84
N CYS A 68 1.69 -3.26 4.17
CA CYS A 68 2.08 -4.53 4.78
C CYS A 68 1.15 -4.84 5.94
N HIS A 69 1.53 -5.75 6.85
CA HIS A 69 0.64 -6.13 7.97
C HIS A 69 0.46 -4.99 8.98
N HIS A 70 1.58 -4.37 9.44
CA HIS A 70 1.54 -3.34 10.49
C HIS A 70 2.19 -2.01 10.08
N GLY A 71 2.70 -1.87 8.86
CA GLY A 71 3.30 -0.63 8.39
C GLY A 71 4.83 -0.56 8.50
N ILE A 72 5.50 -1.61 8.93
CA ILE A 72 6.97 -1.63 9.11
C ILE A 72 7.68 -2.02 7.81
N ARG A 73 7.32 -3.17 7.23
CA ARG A 73 7.91 -3.63 5.96
C ARG A 73 7.61 -2.63 4.84
N SER A 74 6.39 -2.09 4.82
CA SER A 74 5.98 -1.12 3.82
C SER A 74 6.80 0.17 3.91
N ARG A 75 7.11 0.63 5.11
CA ARG A 75 7.96 1.81 5.29
C ARG A 75 9.36 1.55 4.74
N GLN A 76 9.92 0.37 5.01
CA GLN A 76 11.23 -0.01 4.49
C GLN A 76 11.25 -0.04 2.97
N VAL A 77 10.22 -0.62 2.35
CA VAL A 77 10.09 -0.67 0.90
C VAL A 77 9.95 0.73 0.32
N ALA A 78 9.13 1.58 0.93
CA ALA A 78 8.96 2.95 0.47
C ALA A 78 10.29 3.72 0.53
N GLN A 79 11.06 3.55 1.60
CA GLN A 79 12.39 4.18 1.72
C GLN A 79 13.34 3.69 0.61
N TYR A 80 13.30 2.40 0.32
CA TYR A 80 14.11 1.83 -0.77
C TYR A 80 13.70 2.43 -2.12
N LEU A 81 12.41 2.49 -2.41
CA LEU A 81 11.91 3.06 -3.67
C LEU A 81 12.27 4.54 -3.79
N GLU A 82 12.21 5.29 -2.68
CA GLU A 82 12.67 6.68 -2.69
C GLU A 82 14.13 6.79 -3.12
N SER A 83 14.97 5.88 -2.65
CA SER A 83 16.39 5.87 -3.01
C SER A 83 16.59 5.59 -4.51
N LEU A 84 15.61 5.01 -5.18
CA LEU A 84 15.64 4.77 -6.62
C LEU A 84 15.01 5.91 -7.44
N GLY A 85 14.58 6.99 -6.78
CA GLY A 85 14.01 8.15 -7.47
C GLY A 85 12.49 8.19 -7.52
N PHE A 86 11.81 7.31 -6.81
CA PHE A 86 10.34 7.38 -6.70
C PHE A 86 9.95 8.61 -5.89
N THR A 87 8.97 9.38 -6.38
CA THR A 87 8.67 10.70 -5.84
C THR A 87 7.30 10.81 -5.16
N ASN A 88 6.46 9.78 -5.22
CA ASN A 88 5.08 9.90 -4.75
C ASN A 88 4.64 8.68 -3.94
N LEU A 89 5.35 8.44 -2.85
CA LEU A 89 5.15 7.26 -2.01
C LEU A 89 4.42 7.61 -0.72
N ILE A 90 3.52 6.74 -0.32
CA ILE A 90 2.74 6.87 0.91
C ILE A 90 2.79 5.52 1.64
N ASN A 91 3.18 5.54 2.91
CA ASN A 91 3.14 4.35 3.75
C ASN A 91 1.78 4.27 4.44
N LEU A 92 1.13 3.10 4.37
CA LEU A 92 -0.09 2.85 5.15
C LEU A 92 0.31 2.51 6.59
N THR A 93 0.21 3.49 7.46
CA THR A 93 0.50 3.33 8.89
C THR A 93 -0.49 2.36 9.50
N GLY A 94 0.01 1.40 10.28
CA GLY A 94 -0.83 0.37 10.87
C GLY A 94 -1.20 -0.76 9.92
N GLY A 95 -0.97 -0.60 8.63
CA GLY A 95 -1.12 -1.65 7.63
C GLY A 95 -2.50 -2.25 7.52
N VAL A 96 -2.55 -3.50 7.05
CA VAL A 96 -3.79 -4.26 6.89
C VAL A 96 -4.50 -4.48 8.23
N GLU A 97 -3.75 -4.59 9.32
CA GLU A 97 -4.35 -4.75 10.65
C GLU A 97 -5.23 -3.56 11.02
N ALA A 98 -4.71 -2.34 10.85
CA ALA A 98 -5.49 -1.13 11.12
C ALA A 98 -6.67 -0.99 10.15
N TRP A 99 -6.47 -1.38 8.89
CA TRP A 99 -7.55 -1.36 7.90
C TRP A 99 -8.68 -2.29 8.32
N ALA A 100 -8.36 -3.52 8.75
CA ALA A 100 -9.36 -4.47 9.23
C ALA A 100 -10.10 -3.95 10.46
N GLN A 101 -9.37 -3.32 11.38
CA GLN A 101 -9.95 -2.80 12.61
C GLN A 101 -10.87 -1.60 12.36
N ASP A 102 -10.43 -0.66 11.54
CA ASP A 102 -11.07 0.65 11.42
C ASP A 102 -12.01 0.77 10.22
N ILE A 103 -11.76 0.02 9.14
CA ILE A 103 -12.50 0.17 7.88
C ILE A 103 -13.32 -1.07 7.51
N GLU A 104 -12.71 -2.25 7.60
CA GLU A 104 -13.36 -3.51 7.22
C GLU A 104 -13.34 -4.52 8.37
N PRO A 105 -14.23 -4.36 9.36
CA PRO A 105 -14.26 -5.29 10.52
C PRO A 105 -14.48 -6.75 10.14
N GLY A 106 -15.09 -7.01 8.97
CA GLY A 106 -15.30 -8.37 8.46
C GLY A 106 -14.09 -9.00 7.80
N MET A 107 -13.01 -8.25 7.60
CA MET A 107 -11.79 -8.78 6.99
C MET A 107 -11.11 -9.76 7.94
N LYS A 108 -10.61 -10.89 7.38
CA LYS A 108 -9.86 -11.86 8.17
C LYS A 108 -8.59 -11.22 8.74
N ARG A 109 -8.32 -11.48 10.02
CA ARG A 109 -7.13 -10.99 10.71
C ARG A 109 -6.19 -12.15 11.02
N TYR A 110 -4.90 -11.85 11.16
CA TYR A 110 -3.90 -12.89 11.42
C TYR A 110 -2.75 -12.39 12.28
#